data_be584291af9b36bfeba0ea5131af16e6
#
_entry.id   be584291af9b36bfeba0ea5131af16e6
#
_cell.length_a   1.000
_cell.length_b   1.000
_cell.length_c   1.000
_cell.angle_alpha   90.00
_cell.angle_beta   90.00
_cell.angle_gamma   90.00
#
_symmetry.space_group_name_H-M   'P 1'
#
loop_
_entity.id
_entity.type
_entity.pdbx_description
1 polymer ?
#
loop_
_entity_poly.entity_id
_entity_poly.type
_entity_poly.pdbx_seq_one_letter_code
_entity_poly.pdbx_strand_id
1 'polypeptide(L)'
;YGETGRLICDALDRMGLRVVVIEVDETKLGELDLHSYSADVPALCADAANPETLQFGGLTHASCIGVIALTNDDATNLAIAIAARLLAPKVPALCRAEHTATSANMTSFGTRHILNPFERFSETLALSLHAPKASQLFDWLTGLPGSHVEQRRDPPRGNWIVCGHGRFGRLLVDAMDSEAVPVTIIDIDPKPDGIHRWVQGDGTGAASLLEAGVREATGIVCGTSSDVDNLSIAVTARELNQELFVILRQNHESNRALFEAFESDITVVPSRVIAHECIAILSTPLLAPFLAEIRRRDEEWCGALLHRLTRHLGWKVPRIRSQRVNLSSAPALYRRLMRGETITLERLLRSPADRSMALDCAVLYLERDDDDHRMTPAADEKLRPGDELLFAGTRRALEDVALIFANEHTLEYIL
;
A
#
# COMPACT_ATOMS: atom_id res chain seq x y z
N TYR A 1 -16.40 -1.15 -11.01
CA TYR A 1 -15.74 0.16 -11.13
C TYR A 1 -16.24 1.12 -10.05
N GLY A 2 -15.80 0.91 -8.83
CA GLY A 2 -16.06 1.83 -7.71
C GLY A 2 -14.85 2.73 -7.43
N GLU A 3 -14.80 3.34 -6.23
CA GLU A 3 -13.73 4.26 -5.83
C GLU A 3 -12.33 3.65 -6.01
N THR A 4 -12.13 2.42 -5.52
CA THR A 4 -10.85 1.69 -5.67
C THR A 4 -10.52 1.42 -7.14
N GLY A 5 -11.50 0.94 -7.92
CA GLY A 5 -11.31 0.63 -9.34
C GLY A 5 -10.90 1.84 -10.15
N ARG A 6 -11.51 3.00 -9.92
CA ARG A 6 -11.14 4.26 -10.57
C ARG A 6 -9.70 4.66 -10.27
N LEU A 7 -9.30 4.64 -9.00
CA LEU A 7 -7.92 4.97 -8.61
C LEU A 7 -6.88 4.06 -9.30
N ILE A 8 -7.21 2.78 -9.45
CA ILE A 8 -6.33 1.81 -10.10
C ILE A 8 -6.31 2.03 -11.61
N CYS A 9 -7.46 2.26 -12.26
CA CYS A 9 -7.51 2.57 -13.70
C CYS A 9 -6.67 3.82 -14.02
N ASP A 10 -6.80 4.89 -13.21
CA ASP A 10 -5.98 6.10 -13.33
C ASP A 10 -4.48 5.81 -13.23
N ALA A 11 -4.10 4.91 -12.32
CA ALA A 11 -2.70 4.56 -12.14
C ALA A 11 -2.16 3.72 -13.30
N LEU A 12 -2.92 2.73 -13.76
CA LEU A 12 -2.58 1.86 -14.90
C LEU A 12 -2.47 2.66 -16.21
N ASP A 13 -3.39 3.62 -16.42
CA ASP A 13 -3.35 4.53 -17.56
C ASP A 13 -2.06 5.37 -17.56
N ARG A 14 -1.68 5.95 -16.40
CA ARG A 14 -0.40 6.68 -16.25
C ARG A 14 0.84 5.80 -16.47
N MET A 15 0.71 4.49 -16.26
CA MET A 15 1.75 3.51 -16.54
C MET A 15 1.76 3.05 -18.02
N GLY A 16 0.79 3.51 -18.82
CA GLY A 16 0.61 3.11 -20.22
C GLY A 16 0.07 1.69 -20.39
N LEU A 17 -0.57 1.14 -19.35
CA LEU A 17 -1.17 -0.19 -19.39
C LEU A 17 -2.63 -0.10 -19.81
N ARG A 18 -3.04 -0.94 -20.76
CA ARG A 18 -4.44 -1.04 -21.18
C ARG A 18 -5.26 -1.83 -20.18
N VAL A 19 -6.45 -1.36 -19.88
CA VAL A 19 -7.37 -1.95 -18.91
C VAL A 19 -8.68 -2.30 -19.58
N VAL A 20 -9.28 -3.43 -19.21
CA VAL A 20 -10.66 -3.78 -19.48
C VAL A 20 -11.38 -3.84 -18.15
N VAL A 21 -12.50 -3.14 -18.02
CA VAL A 21 -13.32 -3.10 -16.81
C VAL A 21 -14.51 -4.07 -16.97
N ILE A 22 -14.77 -4.87 -15.95
CA ILE A 22 -15.97 -5.68 -15.82
C ILE A 22 -16.71 -5.19 -14.57
N GLU A 23 -17.91 -4.68 -14.75
CA GLU A 23 -18.75 -4.11 -13.68
C GLU A 23 -20.20 -4.54 -13.89
N VAL A 24 -20.87 -4.96 -12.83
CA VAL A 24 -22.26 -5.39 -12.86
C VAL A 24 -23.26 -4.21 -12.80
N ASP A 25 -22.81 -3.10 -12.23
CA ASP A 25 -23.60 -1.89 -12.03
C ASP A 25 -23.44 -0.94 -13.23
N GLU A 26 -24.51 -0.82 -14.03
CA GLU A 26 -24.56 0.03 -15.23
C GLU A 26 -24.30 1.52 -14.90
N THR A 27 -24.70 1.99 -13.70
CA THR A 27 -24.49 3.39 -13.32
C THR A 27 -23.01 3.72 -13.17
N LYS A 28 -22.22 2.79 -12.65
CA LYS A 28 -20.77 2.94 -12.54
C LYS A 28 -20.04 2.90 -13.88
N LEU A 29 -20.60 2.20 -14.86
CA LEU A 29 -20.10 2.24 -16.24
C LEU A 29 -20.34 3.61 -16.87
N GLY A 30 -21.49 4.23 -16.60
CA GLY A 30 -21.73 5.62 -17.00
C GLY A 30 -20.71 6.61 -16.40
N GLU A 31 -20.27 6.39 -15.19
CA GLU A 31 -19.18 7.18 -14.58
C GLU A 31 -17.83 6.94 -15.28
N LEU A 32 -17.54 5.71 -15.72
CA LEU A 32 -16.34 5.38 -16.48
C LEU A 32 -16.30 6.15 -17.82
N ASP A 33 -17.42 6.21 -18.53
CA ASP A 33 -17.54 6.92 -19.81
C ASP A 33 -17.34 8.44 -19.68
N LEU A 34 -17.64 9.00 -18.51
CA LEU A 34 -17.42 10.42 -18.22
C LEU A 34 -15.95 10.74 -17.83
N HIS A 35 -15.15 9.73 -17.56
CA HIS A 35 -13.75 9.91 -17.18
C HIS A 35 -12.84 9.85 -18.40
N SER A 36 -11.88 10.78 -18.50
CA SER A 36 -10.95 10.84 -19.62
C SER A 36 -9.65 10.09 -19.29
N TYR A 37 -9.42 8.99 -19.96
CA TYR A 37 -8.16 8.25 -19.94
C TYR A 37 -7.32 8.56 -21.18
N SER A 38 -6.00 8.30 -21.11
CA SER A 38 -5.09 8.48 -22.26
C SER A 38 -5.31 7.44 -23.37
N ALA A 39 -5.82 6.26 -23.00
CA ALA A 39 -6.23 5.20 -23.89
C ALA A 39 -7.70 4.83 -23.62
N ASP A 40 -8.37 4.25 -24.61
CA ASP A 40 -9.71 3.71 -24.44
C ASP A 40 -9.72 2.59 -23.39
N VAL A 41 -10.68 2.63 -22.48
CA VAL A 41 -10.90 1.64 -21.41
C VAL A 41 -12.21 0.89 -21.71
N PRO A 42 -12.15 -0.22 -22.48
CA PRO A 42 -13.33 -1.02 -22.77
C PRO A 42 -13.98 -1.54 -21.48
N ALA A 43 -15.32 -1.56 -21.46
CA ALA A 43 -16.06 -2.03 -20.31
C ALA A 43 -17.14 -3.05 -20.70
N LEU A 44 -17.38 -4.01 -19.81
CA LEU A 44 -18.42 -5.02 -19.91
C LEU A 44 -19.39 -4.85 -18.74
N CYS A 45 -20.68 -4.61 -19.03
CA CYS A 45 -21.74 -4.69 -18.03
C CYS A 45 -22.12 -6.15 -17.81
N ALA A 46 -21.45 -6.81 -16.85
CA ALA A 46 -21.66 -8.23 -16.61
C ALA A 46 -21.13 -8.66 -15.23
N ASP A 47 -21.57 -9.85 -14.79
CA ASP A 47 -21.06 -10.47 -13.56
C ASP A 47 -19.68 -11.08 -13.80
N ALA A 48 -18.67 -10.56 -13.09
CA ALA A 48 -17.31 -11.05 -13.15
C ALA A 48 -17.11 -12.42 -12.46
N ALA A 49 -18.06 -12.90 -11.66
CA ALA A 49 -18.03 -14.26 -11.13
C ALA A 49 -18.23 -15.32 -12.22
N ASN A 50 -18.80 -14.95 -13.38
CA ASN A 50 -18.97 -15.84 -14.51
C ASN A 50 -17.65 -15.98 -15.30
N PRO A 51 -17.10 -17.20 -15.46
CA PRO A 51 -15.87 -17.43 -16.20
C PRO A 51 -15.92 -16.98 -17.68
N GLU A 52 -17.08 -17.09 -18.33
CA GLU A 52 -17.25 -16.64 -19.71
C GLU A 52 -17.06 -15.12 -19.83
N THR A 53 -17.61 -14.35 -18.87
CA THR A 53 -17.40 -12.91 -18.80
C THR A 53 -15.93 -12.54 -18.70
N LEU A 54 -15.15 -13.27 -17.88
CA LEU A 54 -13.71 -13.06 -17.76
C LEU A 54 -12.97 -13.38 -19.05
N GLN A 55 -13.39 -14.41 -19.78
CA GLN A 55 -12.81 -14.73 -21.09
C GLN A 55 -13.10 -13.66 -22.13
N PHE A 56 -14.34 -13.15 -22.19
CA PHE A 56 -14.70 -12.01 -23.03
C PHE A 56 -13.92 -10.75 -22.67
N GLY A 57 -13.65 -10.52 -21.36
CA GLY A 57 -12.78 -9.44 -20.87
C GLY A 57 -11.31 -9.64 -21.19
N GLY A 58 -10.92 -10.77 -21.81
CA GLY A 58 -9.57 -11.03 -22.28
C GLY A 58 -8.69 -11.84 -21.33
N LEU A 59 -9.22 -12.51 -20.30
CA LEU A 59 -8.45 -13.31 -19.35
C LEU A 59 -7.50 -14.31 -20.02
N THR A 60 -7.94 -14.97 -21.07
CA THR A 60 -7.17 -15.98 -21.83
C THR A 60 -6.38 -15.41 -23.01
N HIS A 61 -6.45 -14.10 -23.23
CA HIS A 61 -5.74 -13.46 -24.33
C HIS A 61 -4.23 -13.37 -24.02
N ALA A 62 -3.40 -13.54 -25.04
CA ALA A 62 -1.93 -13.54 -24.89
C ALA A 62 -1.35 -12.21 -24.34
N SER A 63 -2.06 -11.10 -24.50
CA SER A 63 -1.68 -9.79 -23.95
C SER A 63 -2.19 -9.56 -22.51
N CYS A 64 -2.92 -10.49 -21.91
CA CYS A 64 -3.35 -10.37 -20.53
C CYS A 64 -2.15 -10.55 -19.59
N ILE A 65 -1.79 -9.51 -18.87
CA ILE A 65 -0.65 -9.49 -17.95
C ILE A 65 -1.06 -9.63 -16.48
N GLY A 66 -2.36 -9.50 -16.16
CA GLY A 66 -2.87 -9.64 -14.80
C GLY A 66 -4.37 -9.49 -14.70
N VAL A 67 -4.93 -9.98 -13.60
CA VAL A 67 -6.33 -9.83 -13.21
C VAL A 67 -6.39 -9.17 -11.85
N ILE A 68 -7.27 -8.19 -11.68
CA ILE A 68 -7.47 -7.45 -10.44
C ILE A 68 -8.94 -7.57 -10.02
N ALA A 69 -9.21 -8.31 -8.95
CA ALA A 69 -10.54 -8.56 -8.41
C ALA A 69 -10.75 -7.76 -7.12
N LEU A 70 -11.53 -6.68 -7.18
CA LEU A 70 -11.71 -5.70 -6.09
C LEU A 70 -13.17 -5.40 -5.79
N THR A 71 -14.06 -6.35 -6.03
CA THR A 71 -15.47 -6.18 -5.66
C THR A 71 -15.61 -6.12 -4.12
N ASN A 72 -16.74 -5.64 -3.64
CA ASN A 72 -17.04 -5.63 -2.20
C ASN A 72 -17.53 -7.02 -1.70
N ASP A 73 -17.62 -7.99 -2.60
CA ASP A 73 -18.06 -9.35 -2.29
C ASP A 73 -16.89 -10.34 -2.40
N ASP A 74 -16.49 -10.90 -1.27
CA ASP A 74 -15.41 -11.87 -1.18
C ASP A 74 -15.69 -13.15 -2.00
N ALA A 75 -16.96 -13.55 -2.14
CA ALA A 75 -17.32 -14.73 -2.93
C ALA A 75 -17.09 -14.52 -4.43
N THR A 76 -17.44 -13.35 -4.94
CA THR A 76 -17.14 -12.92 -6.32
C THR A 76 -15.62 -12.85 -6.55
N ASN A 77 -14.86 -12.23 -5.64
CA ASN A 77 -13.41 -12.15 -5.76
C ASN A 77 -12.75 -13.54 -5.74
N LEU A 78 -13.27 -14.46 -4.92
CA LEU A 78 -12.84 -15.85 -4.87
C LEU A 78 -13.13 -16.57 -6.20
N ALA A 79 -14.32 -16.40 -6.77
CA ALA A 79 -14.69 -16.98 -8.06
C ALA A 79 -13.75 -16.51 -9.19
N ILE A 80 -13.42 -15.21 -9.22
CA ILE A 80 -12.46 -14.64 -10.18
C ILE A 80 -11.07 -15.26 -9.98
N ALA A 81 -10.61 -15.39 -8.73
CA ALA A 81 -9.32 -15.99 -8.43
C ALA A 81 -9.23 -17.46 -8.89
N ILE A 82 -10.29 -18.25 -8.67
CA ILE A 82 -10.39 -19.64 -9.13
C ILE A 82 -10.38 -19.70 -10.66
N ALA A 83 -11.18 -18.87 -11.33
CA ALA A 83 -11.24 -18.80 -12.79
C ALA A 83 -9.88 -18.43 -13.40
N ALA A 84 -9.19 -17.43 -12.84
CA ALA A 84 -7.85 -17.04 -13.25
C ALA A 84 -6.85 -18.19 -13.09
N ARG A 85 -6.91 -18.91 -11.96
CA ARG A 85 -6.04 -20.06 -11.69
C ARG A 85 -6.24 -21.21 -12.67
N LEU A 86 -7.48 -21.50 -13.03
CA LEU A 86 -7.82 -22.65 -13.90
C LEU A 86 -7.69 -22.34 -15.38
N LEU A 87 -8.12 -21.15 -15.81
CA LEU A 87 -8.17 -20.78 -17.23
C LEU A 87 -6.89 -20.10 -17.74
N ALA A 88 -6.19 -19.40 -16.86
CA ALA A 88 -4.98 -18.64 -17.19
C ALA A 88 -3.92 -18.75 -16.08
N PRO A 89 -3.36 -19.93 -15.78
CA PRO A 89 -2.50 -20.18 -14.61
C PRO A 89 -1.20 -19.39 -14.59
N LYS A 90 -0.80 -18.79 -15.73
CA LYS A 90 0.40 -17.93 -15.83
C LYS A 90 0.08 -16.46 -15.57
N VAL A 91 -1.19 -16.06 -15.59
CA VAL A 91 -1.64 -14.70 -15.37
C VAL A 91 -1.77 -14.49 -13.86
N PRO A 92 -1.02 -13.55 -13.26
CA PRO A 92 -1.13 -13.26 -11.84
C PRO A 92 -2.50 -12.66 -11.52
N ALA A 93 -3.09 -13.12 -10.42
CA ALA A 93 -4.32 -12.57 -9.87
C ALA A 93 -4.02 -11.79 -8.59
N LEU A 94 -4.58 -10.58 -8.48
CA LEU A 94 -4.56 -9.73 -7.31
C LEU A 94 -5.99 -9.57 -6.84
N CYS A 95 -6.31 -10.03 -5.63
CA CYS A 95 -7.67 -10.15 -5.15
C CYS A 95 -7.86 -9.48 -3.79
N ARG A 96 -8.97 -8.76 -3.61
CA ARG A 96 -9.41 -8.29 -2.30
C ARG A 96 -10.12 -9.43 -1.57
N ALA A 97 -9.80 -9.59 -0.27
CA ALA A 97 -10.55 -10.45 0.64
C ALA A 97 -10.56 -9.82 2.04
N GLU A 98 -11.74 -9.59 2.59
CA GLU A 98 -11.90 -8.99 3.92
C GLU A 98 -12.11 -10.05 5.01
N HIS A 99 -12.46 -11.31 4.63
CA HIS A 99 -12.61 -12.42 5.55
C HIS A 99 -11.36 -13.30 5.52
N THR A 100 -10.81 -13.57 6.69
CA THR A 100 -9.61 -14.40 6.85
C THR A 100 -9.77 -15.79 6.24
N ALA A 101 -10.98 -16.39 6.36
CA ALA A 101 -11.27 -17.69 5.75
C ALA A 101 -11.17 -17.64 4.21
N THR A 102 -11.67 -16.59 3.57
CA THR A 102 -11.57 -16.41 2.12
C THR A 102 -10.13 -16.18 1.69
N SER A 103 -9.40 -15.37 2.43
CA SER A 103 -7.97 -15.13 2.20
C SER A 103 -7.17 -16.43 2.30
N ALA A 104 -7.38 -17.23 3.34
CA ALA A 104 -6.74 -18.54 3.51
C ALA A 104 -7.07 -19.51 2.35
N ASN A 105 -8.32 -19.52 1.90
CA ASN A 105 -8.76 -20.32 0.76
C ASN A 105 -8.05 -19.90 -0.54
N MET A 106 -8.04 -18.60 -0.87
CA MET A 106 -7.30 -18.06 -2.03
C MET A 106 -5.82 -18.41 -1.99
N THR A 107 -5.19 -18.33 -0.81
CA THR A 107 -3.78 -18.70 -0.61
C THR A 107 -3.54 -20.17 -0.91
N SER A 108 -4.46 -21.07 -0.50
CA SER A 108 -4.31 -22.52 -0.62
C SER A 108 -4.16 -23.01 -2.07
N PHE A 109 -4.73 -22.31 -3.05
CA PHE A 109 -4.58 -22.63 -4.48
C PHE A 109 -3.65 -21.68 -5.23
N GLY A 110 -2.87 -20.88 -4.50
CA GLY A 110 -1.72 -20.15 -5.03
C GLY A 110 -2.00 -18.74 -5.54
N THR A 111 -3.08 -18.07 -5.09
CA THR A 111 -3.23 -16.62 -5.29
C THR A 111 -2.15 -15.90 -4.50
N ARG A 112 -1.24 -15.21 -5.20
CA ARG A 112 -0.05 -14.61 -4.58
C ARG A 112 -0.32 -13.28 -3.88
N HIS A 113 -1.28 -12.50 -4.40
CA HIS A 113 -1.56 -11.15 -3.92
C HIS A 113 -3.00 -11.07 -3.45
N ILE A 114 -3.17 -11.11 -2.14
CA ILE A 114 -4.47 -10.97 -1.48
C ILE A 114 -4.40 -9.72 -0.62
N LEU A 115 -5.38 -8.84 -0.80
CA LEU A 115 -5.42 -7.53 -0.18
C LEU A 115 -6.56 -7.46 0.81
N ASN A 116 -6.23 -7.26 2.08
CA ASN A 116 -7.17 -6.95 3.14
C ASN A 116 -6.86 -5.55 3.70
N PRO A 117 -7.68 -4.53 3.43
CA PRO A 117 -7.39 -3.17 3.85
C PRO A 117 -7.34 -3.02 5.36
N PHE A 118 -8.12 -3.80 6.08
CA PHE A 118 -8.20 -3.75 7.54
C PHE A 118 -7.00 -4.41 8.20
N GLU A 119 -6.54 -5.53 7.67
CA GLU A 119 -5.33 -6.22 8.10
C GLU A 119 -4.10 -5.33 7.86
N ARG A 120 -3.99 -4.72 6.68
CA ARG A 120 -2.89 -3.80 6.35
C ARG A 120 -2.84 -2.60 7.28
N PHE A 121 -3.99 -2.01 7.55
CA PHE A 121 -4.03 -0.88 8.48
C PHE A 121 -3.68 -1.31 9.91
N SER A 122 -4.20 -2.44 10.39
CA SER A 122 -3.90 -2.96 11.73
C SER A 122 -2.42 -3.29 11.91
N GLU A 123 -1.78 -3.90 10.90
CA GLU A 123 -0.33 -4.12 10.88
C GLU A 123 0.46 -2.79 10.93
N THR A 124 0.00 -1.77 10.18
CA THR A 124 0.65 -0.45 10.18
C THR A 124 0.51 0.26 11.52
N LEU A 125 -0.66 0.14 12.17
CA LEU A 125 -0.88 0.69 13.50
C LEU A 125 -0.01 -0.01 14.55
N ALA A 126 0.05 -1.35 14.54
CA ALA A 126 0.93 -2.11 15.41
C ALA A 126 2.40 -1.68 15.23
N LEU A 127 2.84 -1.54 13.97
CA LEU A 127 4.18 -1.05 13.65
C LEU A 127 4.40 0.37 14.21
N SER A 128 3.43 1.26 14.12
CA SER A 128 3.54 2.63 14.64
C SER A 128 3.65 2.67 16.17
N LEU A 129 2.99 1.74 16.86
CA LEU A 129 3.05 1.59 18.32
C LEU A 129 4.37 0.96 18.79
N HIS A 130 4.92 0.04 18.01
CA HIS A 130 6.13 -0.70 18.35
C HIS A 130 7.41 0.01 17.87
N ALA A 131 7.42 0.45 16.62
CA ALA A 131 8.58 1.00 15.93
C ALA A 131 8.20 2.25 15.10
N PRO A 132 8.01 3.42 15.74
CA PRO A 132 7.56 4.65 15.06
C PRO A 132 8.43 5.06 13.87
N LYS A 133 9.76 4.88 13.94
CA LYS A 133 10.66 5.21 12.81
C LYS A 133 10.50 4.27 11.63
N ALA A 134 10.23 2.99 11.88
CA ALA A 134 9.89 2.04 10.83
C ALA A 134 8.56 2.42 10.16
N SER A 135 7.56 2.82 10.93
CA SER A 135 6.29 3.32 10.42
C SER A 135 6.46 4.59 9.58
N GLN A 136 7.22 5.58 10.06
CA GLN A 136 7.51 6.81 9.30
C GLN A 136 8.23 6.49 7.98
N LEU A 137 9.19 5.56 8.00
CA LEU A 137 9.88 5.11 6.80
C LEU A 137 8.94 4.41 5.82
N PHE A 138 8.03 3.59 6.33
CA PHE A 138 7.01 2.92 5.55
C PHE A 138 6.08 3.93 4.85
N ASP A 139 5.51 4.89 5.59
CA ASP A 139 4.65 5.95 5.06
C ASP A 139 5.38 6.80 4.01
N TRP A 140 6.65 7.12 4.27
CA TRP A 140 7.47 7.89 3.34
C TRP A 140 7.73 7.16 2.01
N LEU A 141 7.88 5.82 2.05
CA LEU A 141 8.11 5.01 0.85
C LEU A 141 6.84 4.63 0.08
N THR A 142 5.70 4.55 0.78
CA THR A 142 4.43 4.09 0.18
C THR A 142 3.44 5.21 -0.12
N GLY A 143 3.74 6.44 0.28
CA GLY A 143 2.91 7.61 0.01
C GLY A 143 2.81 7.98 -1.47
N LEU A 144 2.01 8.99 -1.78
CA LEU A 144 1.87 9.49 -3.16
C LEU A 144 3.14 10.24 -3.59
N PRO A 145 3.83 9.82 -4.66
CA PRO A 145 5.07 10.43 -5.11
C PRO A 145 4.96 11.95 -5.30
N GLY A 146 5.84 12.70 -4.63
CA GLY A 146 5.90 14.16 -4.67
C GLY A 146 5.05 14.87 -3.62
N SER A 147 4.16 14.17 -2.89
CA SER A 147 3.49 14.74 -1.73
C SER A 147 4.48 14.98 -0.58
N HIS A 148 4.19 15.96 0.27
CA HIS A 148 4.92 16.07 1.54
C HIS A 148 4.42 14.99 2.50
N VAL A 149 5.35 14.33 3.20
CA VAL A 149 4.98 13.51 4.34
C VAL A 149 4.64 14.46 5.47
N GLU A 150 3.38 14.50 5.83
CA GLU A 150 2.94 15.21 7.02
C GLU A 150 3.62 14.57 8.23
N GLN A 151 4.17 15.42 9.11
CA GLN A 151 4.64 14.95 10.42
C GLN A 151 3.38 14.64 11.24
N ARG A 152 2.90 13.41 11.11
CA ARG A 152 1.78 12.92 11.93
C ARG A 152 2.25 12.74 13.36
N ARG A 153 1.34 12.99 14.29
CA ARG A 153 1.52 12.59 15.68
C ARG A 153 1.56 11.06 15.74
N ASP A 154 2.59 10.50 16.37
CA ASP A 154 2.67 9.05 16.56
C ASP A 154 1.57 8.57 17.50
N PRO A 155 0.96 7.40 17.27
CA PRO A 155 -0.05 6.86 18.17
C PRO A 155 0.53 6.67 19.59
N PRO A 156 -0.09 7.27 20.63
CA PRO A 156 0.43 7.18 21.99
C PRO A 156 0.18 5.80 22.60
N ARG A 157 1.12 5.33 23.42
CA ARG A 157 0.88 4.18 24.29
C ARG A 157 -0.02 4.58 25.45
N GLY A 158 -0.94 3.72 25.83
CA GLY A 158 -1.88 3.95 26.94
C GLY A 158 -3.22 3.27 26.69
N ASN A 159 -4.29 3.75 27.36
CA ASN A 159 -5.61 3.15 27.23
C ASN A 159 -6.31 3.60 25.95
N TRP A 160 -6.77 2.66 25.17
CA TRP A 160 -7.51 2.93 23.93
C TRP A 160 -8.98 2.51 24.03
N ILE A 161 -9.83 3.22 23.31
CA ILE A 161 -11.23 2.86 23.09
C ILE A 161 -11.41 2.49 21.63
N VAL A 162 -12.05 1.36 21.36
CA VAL A 162 -12.39 0.91 19.99
C VAL A 162 -13.92 0.88 19.87
N CYS A 163 -14.48 1.77 19.05
CA CYS A 163 -15.91 1.81 18.74
C CYS A 163 -16.19 1.03 17.46
N GLY A 164 -16.98 -0.04 17.60
CA GLY A 164 -17.27 -1.02 16.55
C GLY A 164 -16.31 -2.21 16.59
N HIS A 165 -16.83 -3.40 16.95
CA HIS A 165 -16.09 -4.66 17.01
C HIS A 165 -16.42 -5.60 15.83
N GLY A 166 -16.67 -5.01 14.66
CA GLY A 166 -16.79 -5.71 13.38
C GLY A 166 -15.44 -6.19 12.87
N ARG A 167 -15.34 -6.49 11.56
CA ARG A 167 -14.09 -6.97 10.90
C ARG A 167 -12.89 -6.06 11.16
N PHE A 168 -13.09 -4.76 11.01
CA PHE A 168 -12.05 -3.75 11.23
C PHE A 168 -11.62 -3.68 12.70
N GLY A 169 -12.58 -3.54 13.61
CA GLY A 169 -12.31 -3.40 15.04
C GLY A 169 -11.61 -4.62 15.65
N ARG A 170 -12.00 -5.83 15.25
CA ARG A 170 -11.35 -7.08 15.71
C ARG A 170 -9.88 -7.11 15.37
N LEU A 171 -9.53 -6.87 14.10
CA LEU A 171 -8.13 -6.86 13.65
C LEU A 171 -7.31 -5.78 14.36
N LEU A 172 -7.91 -4.63 14.67
CA LEU A 172 -7.24 -3.59 15.44
C LEU A 172 -7.03 -3.99 16.90
N VAL A 173 -8.03 -4.60 17.54
CA VAL A 173 -7.91 -5.11 18.91
C VAL A 173 -6.81 -6.17 18.97
N ASP A 174 -6.80 -7.13 18.06
CA ASP A 174 -5.76 -8.17 17.98
C ASP A 174 -4.36 -7.54 17.80
N ALA A 175 -4.24 -6.52 16.97
CA ALA A 175 -2.99 -5.80 16.76
C ALA A 175 -2.53 -5.03 18.01
N MET A 176 -3.46 -4.36 18.71
CA MET A 176 -3.17 -3.65 19.96
C MET A 176 -2.81 -4.60 21.10
N ASP A 177 -3.45 -5.78 21.15
CA ASP A 177 -3.13 -6.84 22.11
C ASP A 177 -1.71 -7.37 21.94
N SER A 178 -1.29 -7.57 20.68
CA SER A 178 0.08 -8.00 20.37
C SER A 178 1.14 -7.01 20.88
N GLU A 179 0.77 -5.73 21.00
CA GLU A 179 1.61 -4.65 21.52
C GLU A 179 1.36 -4.35 23.02
N ALA A 180 0.56 -5.19 23.70
CA ALA A 180 0.18 -5.03 25.09
C ALA A 180 -0.47 -3.65 25.41
N VAL A 181 -1.27 -3.12 24.48
CA VAL A 181 -2.01 -1.87 24.63
C VAL A 181 -3.39 -2.18 25.18
N PRO A 182 -3.76 -1.62 26.37
CA PRO A 182 -5.07 -1.87 26.97
C PRO A 182 -6.21 -1.29 26.12
N VAL A 183 -7.24 -2.10 25.83
CA VAL A 183 -8.38 -1.70 25.01
C VAL A 183 -9.69 -1.85 25.76
N THR A 184 -10.55 -0.83 25.65
CA THR A 184 -11.98 -0.89 26.00
C THR A 184 -12.78 -0.88 24.70
N ILE A 185 -13.73 -1.80 24.56
CA ILE A 185 -14.54 -1.95 23.34
C ILE A 185 -15.93 -1.36 23.59
N ILE A 186 -16.43 -0.58 22.63
CA ILE A 186 -17.83 -0.15 22.58
C ILE A 186 -18.46 -0.78 21.34
N ASP A 187 -19.51 -1.58 21.52
CA ASP A 187 -20.25 -2.17 20.41
C ASP A 187 -21.73 -2.34 20.79
N ILE A 188 -22.61 -2.31 19.78
CA ILE A 188 -24.05 -2.53 19.95
C ILE A 188 -24.38 -3.97 20.31
N ASP A 189 -23.55 -4.92 19.84
CA ASP A 189 -23.73 -6.32 20.15
C ASP A 189 -23.34 -6.63 21.60
N PRO A 190 -23.96 -7.65 22.20
CA PRO A 190 -23.59 -8.07 23.55
C PRO A 190 -22.15 -8.61 23.58
N LYS A 191 -21.51 -8.42 24.75
CA LYS A 191 -20.14 -8.87 24.96
C LYS A 191 -20.00 -10.36 24.62
N PRO A 192 -19.08 -10.72 23.66
CA PRO A 192 -18.65 -12.09 23.53
C PRO A 192 -17.84 -12.51 24.76
N ASP A 193 -17.70 -13.78 25.03
CA ASP A 193 -16.78 -14.28 26.06
C ASP A 193 -15.35 -13.78 25.74
N GLY A 194 -14.80 -12.91 26.61
CA GLY A 194 -13.53 -12.27 26.31
C GLY A 194 -12.93 -11.49 27.47
N ILE A 195 -11.67 -11.11 27.30
CA ILE A 195 -10.78 -10.51 28.30
C ILE A 195 -11.00 -8.99 28.41
N HIS A 196 -11.43 -8.33 27.32
CA HIS A 196 -11.51 -6.87 27.26
C HIS A 196 -12.67 -6.30 28.06
N ARG A 197 -12.47 -5.07 28.56
CA ARG A 197 -13.57 -4.26 29.06
C ARG A 197 -14.52 -3.94 27.89
N TRP A 198 -15.81 -4.12 28.13
CA TRP A 198 -16.84 -3.95 27.11
C TRP A 198 -17.95 -3.04 27.60
N VAL A 199 -18.31 -2.06 26.79
CA VAL A 199 -19.45 -1.18 26.96
C VAL A 199 -20.44 -1.44 25.83
N GLN A 200 -21.67 -1.83 26.18
CA GLN A 200 -22.70 -2.04 25.18
C GLN A 200 -23.33 -0.70 24.78
N GLY A 201 -23.21 -0.34 23.50
CA GLY A 201 -23.74 0.90 22.95
C GLY A 201 -23.22 1.19 21.54
N ASP A 202 -23.77 2.22 20.91
CA ASP A 202 -23.35 2.68 19.60
C ASP A 202 -22.14 3.63 19.62
N GLY A 203 -21.74 4.09 20.80
CA GLY A 203 -20.64 5.03 20.99
C GLY A 203 -20.93 6.48 20.59
N THR A 204 -22.07 6.79 19.95
CA THR A 204 -22.38 8.14 19.48
C THR A 204 -22.75 9.10 20.61
N GLY A 205 -23.27 8.55 21.75
CA GLY A 205 -23.66 9.32 22.92
C GLY A 205 -22.54 9.45 23.94
N ALA A 206 -22.49 10.59 24.64
CA ALA A 206 -21.51 10.86 25.70
C ALA A 206 -21.53 9.82 26.84
N ALA A 207 -22.67 9.20 27.12
CA ALA A 207 -22.81 8.26 28.23
C ALA A 207 -21.94 7.00 28.03
N SER A 208 -22.01 6.36 26.88
CA SER A 208 -21.20 5.17 26.55
C SER A 208 -19.69 5.48 26.48
N LEU A 209 -19.32 6.66 25.96
CA LEU A 209 -17.94 7.11 25.93
C LEU A 209 -17.39 7.38 27.34
N LEU A 210 -18.18 8.00 28.23
CA LEU A 210 -17.82 8.22 29.65
C LEU A 210 -17.69 6.90 30.41
N GLU A 211 -18.62 5.96 30.17
CA GLU A 211 -18.54 4.62 30.76
C GLU A 211 -17.30 3.88 30.30
N ALA A 212 -16.89 4.06 29.02
CA ALA A 212 -15.66 3.49 28.47
C ALA A 212 -14.37 4.16 29.00
N GLY A 213 -14.48 5.31 29.68
CA GLY A 213 -13.37 6.04 30.30
C GLY A 213 -12.66 6.99 29.29
N VAL A 214 -13.41 7.66 28.42
CA VAL A 214 -12.87 8.55 27.39
C VAL A 214 -12.01 9.69 27.92
N ARG A 215 -12.30 10.17 29.15
CA ARG A 215 -11.53 11.26 29.76
C ARG A 215 -10.08 10.89 30.10
N GLU A 216 -9.85 9.63 30.42
CA GLU A 216 -8.55 9.06 30.77
C GLU A 216 -7.92 8.27 29.63
N ALA A 217 -8.63 8.11 28.52
CA ALA A 217 -8.13 7.42 27.33
C ALA A 217 -7.07 8.27 26.62
N THR A 218 -6.07 7.59 26.05
CA THR A 218 -5.03 8.21 25.23
C THR A 218 -5.41 8.23 23.76
N GLY A 219 -6.25 7.29 23.31
CA GLY A 219 -6.70 7.22 21.95
C GLY A 219 -8.07 6.57 21.79
N ILE A 220 -8.71 6.87 20.66
CA ILE A 220 -9.98 6.28 20.25
C ILE A 220 -9.95 5.91 18.78
N VAL A 221 -10.56 4.78 18.47
CA VAL A 221 -10.84 4.34 17.09
C VAL A 221 -12.34 4.41 16.83
N CYS A 222 -12.75 5.25 15.90
CA CYS A 222 -14.12 5.33 15.40
C CYS A 222 -14.22 4.45 14.14
N GLY A 223 -14.55 3.15 14.32
CA GLY A 223 -14.34 2.09 13.34
C GLY A 223 -15.60 1.39 12.85
N THR A 224 -16.79 2.00 12.99
CA THR A 224 -18.06 1.41 12.56
C THR A 224 -18.21 1.41 11.03
N SER A 225 -19.26 0.77 10.53
CA SER A 225 -19.61 0.78 9.09
C SER A 225 -20.32 2.06 8.63
N SER A 226 -20.63 2.99 9.55
CA SER A 226 -21.35 4.24 9.26
C SER A 226 -20.42 5.45 9.41
N ASP A 227 -20.25 6.23 8.37
CA ASP A 227 -19.47 7.47 8.41
C ASP A 227 -20.05 8.52 9.34
N VAL A 228 -21.39 8.58 9.42
CA VAL A 228 -22.10 9.51 10.31
C VAL A 228 -21.83 9.15 11.76
N ASP A 229 -21.91 7.86 12.12
CA ASP A 229 -21.63 7.40 13.48
C ASP A 229 -20.17 7.62 13.84
N ASN A 230 -19.24 7.31 12.91
CA ASN A 230 -17.82 7.53 13.13
C ASN A 230 -17.49 9.00 13.42
N LEU A 231 -18.07 9.92 12.65
CA LEU A 231 -17.91 11.37 12.89
C LEU A 231 -18.58 11.82 14.19
N SER A 232 -19.79 11.31 14.50
CA SER A 232 -20.49 11.62 15.75
C SER A 232 -19.68 11.16 16.96
N ILE A 233 -19.17 9.94 16.93
CA ILE A 233 -18.28 9.40 17.98
C ILE A 233 -17.05 10.31 18.16
N ALA A 234 -16.39 10.64 17.04
CA ALA A 234 -15.16 11.43 17.05
C ALA A 234 -15.37 12.84 17.63
N VAL A 235 -16.43 13.53 17.19
CA VAL A 235 -16.79 14.87 17.69
C VAL A 235 -17.09 14.82 19.18
N THR A 236 -17.97 13.90 19.62
CA THR A 236 -18.35 13.76 21.03
C THR A 236 -17.15 13.40 21.90
N ALA A 237 -16.29 12.48 21.43
CA ALA A 237 -15.10 12.07 22.16
C ALA A 237 -14.09 13.23 22.30
N ARG A 238 -13.88 14.02 21.24
CA ARG A 238 -12.96 15.18 21.26
C ARG A 238 -13.48 16.30 22.16
N GLU A 239 -14.80 16.49 22.29
CA GLU A 239 -15.39 17.42 23.26
C GLU A 239 -15.17 16.97 24.70
N LEU A 240 -15.17 15.66 24.97
CA LEU A 240 -14.94 15.10 26.31
C LEU A 240 -13.46 15.04 26.70
N ASN A 241 -12.56 14.90 25.68
CA ASN A 241 -11.10 14.84 25.85
C ASN A 241 -10.40 15.43 24.63
N GLN A 242 -9.94 16.69 24.76
CA GLN A 242 -9.32 17.44 23.67
C GLN A 242 -7.95 16.90 23.24
N GLU A 243 -7.23 16.20 24.13
CA GLU A 243 -5.92 15.63 23.87
C GLU A 243 -5.97 14.23 23.24
N LEU A 244 -7.18 13.70 23.07
CA LEU A 244 -7.41 12.35 22.57
C LEU A 244 -6.84 12.16 21.16
N PHE A 245 -6.06 11.11 20.97
CA PHE A 245 -5.62 10.68 19.64
C PHE A 245 -6.78 9.98 18.92
N VAL A 246 -7.17 10.46 17.75
CA VAL A 246 -8.36 9.99 17.04
C VAL A 246 -7.99 9.29 15.74
N ILE A 247 -8.32 7.99 15.65
CA ILE A 247 -8.32 7.23 14.41
C ILE A 247 -9.75 7.15 13.89
N LEU A 248 -9.97 7.65 12.68
CA LEU A 248 -11.30 7.80 12.09
C LEU A 248 -11.42 7.00 10.79
N ARG A 249 -12.33 6.03 10.73
CA ARG A 249 -12.61 5.26 9.53
C ARG A 249 -13.60 6.00 8.65
N GLN A 250 -13.21 6.26 7.40
CA GLN A 250 -14.05 6.80 6.34
C GLN A 250 -14.43 5.67 5.37
N ASN A 251 -15.71 5.38 5.24
CA ASN A 251 -16.21 4.31 4.36
C ASN A 251 -16.48 4.79 2.94
N HIS A 252 -16.89 6.06 2.78
CA HIS A 252 -17.26 6.65 1.48
C HIS A 252 -16.45 7.91 1.17
N GLU A 253 -15.82 7.96 0.00
CA GLU A 253 -15.01 9.11 -0.45
C GLU A 253 -15.87 10.38 -0.61
N SER A 254 -17.17 10.25 -0.88
CA SER A 254 -18.11 11.38 -0.94
C SER A 254 -18.18 12.22 0.35
N ASN A 255 -17.85 11.62 1.49
CA ASN A 255 -17.85 12.28 2.80
C ASN A 255 -16.50 12.94 3.13
N ARG A 256 -15.53 12.90 2.23
CA ARG A 256 -14.16 13.38 2.43
C ARG A 256 -14.07 14.77 3.05
N ALA A 257 -14.88 15.72 2.57
CA ALA A 257 -14.86 17.09 3.07
C ALA A 257 -15.19 17.20 4.57
N LEU A 258 -16.07 16.33 5.10
CA LEU A 258 -16.41 16.29 6.52
C LEU A 258 -15.25 15.71 7.36
N PHE A 259 -14.61 14.66 6.83
CA PHE A 259 -13.46 14.03 7.49
C PHE A 259 -12.23 14.93 7.52
N GLU A 260 -11.96 15.66 6.43
CA GLU A 260 -10.90 16.67 6.39
C GLU A 260 -11.18 17.85 7.34
N ALA A 261 -12.43 18.28 7.48
CA ALA A 261 -12.81 19.36 8.37
C ALA A 261 -12.73 18.98 9.87
N PHE A 262 -12.81 17.68 10.21
CA PHE A 262 -12.66 17.21 11.58
C PHE A 262 -11.20 17.20 12.05
N GLU A 263 -10.23 17.09 11.13
CA GLU A 263 -8.78 17.05 11.42
C GLU A 263 -8.41 15.95 12.43
N SER A 264 -8.79 14.68 12.12
CA SER A 264 -8.37 13.52 12.92
C SER A 264 -6.85 13.29 12.82
N ASP A 265 -6.27 12.63 13.83
CA ASP A 265 -4.84 12.27 13.80
C ASP A 265 -4.55 11.26 12.66
N ILE A 266 -5.47 10.30 12.43
CA ILE A 266 -5.40 9.37 11.29
C ILE A 266 -6.80 9.17 10.70
N THR A 267 -6.95 9.35 9.40
CA THR A 267 -8.14 8.91 8.64
C THR A 267 -7.82 7.68 7.82
N VAL A 268 -8.58 6.60 8.05
CA VAL A 268 -8.45 5.32 7.33
C VAL A 268 -9.48 5.25 6.24
N VAL A 269 -9.05 5.21 4.99
CA VAL A 269 -9.91 5.05 3.80
C VAL A 269 -9.58 3.71 3.15
N PRO A 270 -10.38 2.64 3.36
CA PRO A 270 -10.04 1.29 2.89
C PRO A 270 -9.81 1.20 1.38
N SER A 271 -10.57 1.94 0.58
CA SER A 271 -10.41 2.00 -0.88
C SER A 271 -9.02 2.52 -1.29
N ARG A 272 -8.49 3.51 -0.59
CA ARG A 272 -7.15 4.07 -0.85
C ARG A 272 -6.04 3.11 -0.42
N VAL A 273 -6.20 2.43 0.72
CA VAL A 273 -5.22 1.43 1.19
C VAL A 273 -5.03 0.36 0.13
N ILE A 274 -6.13 -0.20 -0.40
CA ILE A 274 -6.08 -1.21 -1.47
C ILE A 274 -5.47 -0.64 -2.74
N ALA A 275 -5.91 0.53 -3.20
CA ALA A 275 -5.40 1.12 -4.44
C ALA A 275 -3.89 1.34 -4.38
N HIS A 276 -3.37 1.88 -3.27
CA HIS A 276 -1.93 2.09 -3.08
C HIS A 276 -1.15 0.77 -3.09
N GLU A 277 -1.65 -0.26 -2.44
CA GLU A 277 -1.00 -1.57 -2.41
C GLU A 277 -1.01 -2.24 -3.79
N CYS A 278 -2.14 -2.19 -4.51
CA CYS A 278 -2.22 -2.67 -5.89
C CYS A 278 -1.17 -1.99 -6.78
N ILE A 279 -1.11 -0.65 -6.72
CA ILE A 279 -0.17 0.13 -7.53
C ILE A 279 1.27 -0.23 -7.17
N ALA A 280 1.58 -0.38 -5.88
CA ALA A 280 2.92 -0.75 -5.43
C ALA A 280 3.32 -2.14 -5.96
N ILE A 281 2.45 -3.14 -5.88
CA ILE A 281 2.70 -4.50 -6.39
C ILE A 281 2.94 -4.49 -7.90
N LEU A 282 2.13 -3.73 -8.65
CA LEU A 282 2.21 -3.71 -10.11
C LEU A 282 3.40 -2.90 -10.64
N SER A 283 3.75 -1.78 -9.98
CA SER A 283 4.79 -0.86 -10.45
C SER A 283 6.18 -1.16 -9.90
N THR A 284 6.26 -1.76 -8.73
CA THR A 284 7.49 -1.91 -7.96
C THR A 284 7.55 -3.26 -7.21
N PRO A 285 7.76 -4.38 -7.93
CA PRO A 285 7.74 -5.72 -7.32
C PRO A 285 8.66 -5.88 -6.10
N LEU A 286 9.83 -5.24 -6.10
CA LEU A 286 10.79 -5.29 -5.00
C LEU A 286 10.41 -4.45 -3.77
N LEU A 287 9.39 -3.59 -3.86
CA LEU A 287 8.99 -2.77 -2.72
C LEU A 287 8.41 -3.63 -1.59
N ALA A 288 7.58 -4.60 -1.91
CA ALA A 288 6.95 -5.46 -0.91
C ALA A 288 7.97 -6.28 -0.09
N PRO A 289 8.94 -7.02 -0.68
CA PRO A 289 9.99 -7.69 0.10
C PRO A 289 10.87 -6.73 0.89
N PHE A 290 11.19 -5.56 0.33
CA PHE A 290 11.94 -4.54 1.07
C PHE A 290 11.19 -4.05 2.32
N LEU A 291 9.89 -3.76 2.21
CA LEU A 291 9.06 -3.33 3.34
C LEU A 291 8.88 -4.44 4.38
N ALA A 292 8.82 -5.71 3.96
CA ALA A 292 8.80 -6.84 4.87
C ALA A 292 10.09 -6.94 5.70
N GLU A 293 11.25 -6.65 5.10
CA GLU A 293 12.52 -6.61 5.82
C GLU A 293 12.61 -5.41 6.78
N ILE A 294 12.07 -4.24 6.43
CA ILE A 294 12.02 -3.07 7.34
C ILE A 294 11.31 -3.43 8.64
N ARG A 295 10.22 -4.20 8.60
CA ARG A 295 9.46 -4.63 9.79
C ARG A 295 10.27 -5.49 10.76
N ARG A 296 11.35 -6.12 10.28
CA ARG A 296 12.25 -6.97 11.08
C ARG A 296 13.46 -6.22 11.64
N ARG A 297 13.63 -4.96 11.23
CA ARG A 297 14.76 -4.12 11.68
C ARG A 297 14.40 -3.35 12.95
N ASP A 298 15.44 -3.05 13.72
CA ASP A 298 15.30 -2.21 14.91
C ASP A 298 15.04 -0.73 14.57
N GLU A 299 14.56 -0.01 15.56
CA GLU A 299 14.21 1.40 15.48
C GLU A 299 15.42 2.28 15.13
N GLU A 300 16.63 1.94 15.60
CA GLU A 300 17.85 2.67 15.33
C GLU A 300 18.22 2.58 13.85
N TRP A 301 18.20 1.39 13.28
CA TRP A 301 18.46 1.18 11.85
C TRP A 301 17.45 1.91 10.97
N CYS A 302 16.16 1.82 11.30
CA CYS A 302 15.10 2.51 10.56
C CYS A 302 15.27 4.04 10.64
N GLY A 303 15.60 4.56 11.82
CA GLY A 303 15.88 5.99 12.01
C GLY A 303 17.10 6.47 11.23
N ALA A 304 18.18 5.70 11.23
CA ALA A 304 19.39 6.00 10.46
C ALA A 304 19.11 6.00 8.94
N LEU A 305 18.35 5.04 8.45
CA LEU A 305 17.95 4.98 7.05
C LEU A 305 17.06 6.17 6.67
N LEU A 306 16.04 6.47 7.47
CA LEU A 306 15.15 7.59 7.25
C LEU A 306 15.93 8.91 7.21
N HIS A 307 16.83 9.14 8.16
CA HIS A 307 17.68 10.34 8.19
C HIS A 307 18.59 10.43 6.96
N ARG A 308 19.21 9.33 6.54
CA ARG A 308 20.05 9.29 5.34
C ARG A 308 19.28 9.64 4.09
N LEU A 309 18.08 9.06 3.92
CA LEU A 309 17.26 9.26 2.74
C LEU A 309 16.66 10.66 2.70
N THR A 310 16.13 11.17 3.81
CA THR A 310 15.53 12.50 3.88
C THR A 310 16.54 13.62 3.71
N ARG A 311 17.81 13.40 4.10
CA ARG A 311 18.91 14.36 3.84
C ARG A 311 19.14 14.56 2.35
N HIS A 312 19.02 13.51 1.51
CA HIS A 312 19.25 13.57 0.07
C HIS A 312 17.98 13.94 -0.71
N LEU A 313 16.83 13.45 -0.29
CA LEU A 313 15.58 13.54 -1.05
C LEU A 313 14.55 14.52 -0.44
N GLY A 314 14.84 15.04 0.77
CA GLY A 314 13.89 15.86 1.54
C GLY A 314 12.72 15.04 2.11
N TRP A 315 11.74 15.76 2.70
CA TRP A 315 10.52 15.15 3.26
C TRP A 315 9.40 14.99 2.21
N LYS A 316 9.75 14.94 0.94
CA LYS A 316 8.79 14.58 -0.13
C LYS A 316 8.85 13.08 -0.35
N VAL A 317 7.69 12.50 -0.57
CA VAL A 317 7.58 11.09 -0.96
C VAL A 317 8.37 10.87 -2.26
N PRO A 318 9.38 10.00 -2.28
CA PRO A 318 10.18 9.77 -3.47
C PRO A 318 9.38 8.98 -4.50
N ARG A 319 9.84 8.99 -5.74
CA ARG A 319 9.42 7.96 -6.68
C ARG A 319 10.21 6.69 -6.41
N ILE A 320 9.50 5.58 -6.42
CA ILE A 320 10.10 4.24 -6.28
C ILE A 320 10.06 3.55 -7.63
N ARG A 321 11.13 2.84 -7.99
CA ARG A 321 11.21 2.10 -9.24
C ARG A 321 12.07 0.85 -9.09
N SER A 322 11.56 -0.29 -9.56
CA SER A 322 12.36 -1.50 -9.76
C SER A 322 13.02 -1.47 -11.13
N GLN A 323 14.27 -1.90 -11.22
CA GLN A 323 15.03 -1.96 -12.46
C GLN A 323 15.87 -3.24 -12.50
N ARG A 324 15.57 -4.12 -13.45
CA ARG A 324 16.31 -5.37 -13.64
C ARG A 324 17.47 -5.20 -14.63
N VAL A 325 18.61 -5.80 -14.34
CA VAL A 325 19.80 -5.78 -15.18
C VAL A 325 19.73 -6.91 -16.22
N ASN A 326 19.00 -6.67 -17.29
CA ASN A 326 18.85 -7.60 -18.42
C ASN A 326 18.90 -6.88 -19.76
N LEU A 327 18.85 -7.64 -20.87
CA LEU A 327 18.97 -7.09 -22.22
C LEU A 327 17.79 -6.19 -22.60
N SER A 328 16.60 -6.38 -22.02
CA SER A 328 15.40 -5.60 -22.37
C SER A 328 15.31 -4.29 -21.61
N SER A 329 15.65 -4.27 -20.33
CA SER A 329 15.45 -3.11 -19.45
C SER A 329 16.72 -2.33 -19.11
N ALA A 330 17.91 -2.93 -19.32
CA ALA A 330 19.21 -2.30 -19.07
C ALA A 330 20.26 -2.71 -20.11
N PRO A 331 19.99 -2.56 -21.42
CA PRO A 331 20.81 -3.15 -22.49
C PRO A 331 22.27 -2.70 -22.48
N ALA A 332 22.56 -1.44 -22.17
CA ALA A 332 23.93 -0.93 -22.14
C ALA A 332 24.72 -1.54 -20.97
N LEU A 333 24.16 -1.46 -19.76
CA LEU A 333 24.78 -2.03 -18.55
C LEU A 333 24.96 -3.55 -18.68
N TYR A 334 23.91 -4.27 -19.11
CA TYR A 334 23.95 -5.72 -19.31
C TYR A 334 25.08 -6.17 -20.24
N ARG A 335 25.24 -5.52 -21.41
CA ARG A 335 26.30 -5.87 -22.38
C ARG A 335 27.69 -5.68 -21.81
N ARG A 336 27.95 -4.62 -21.03
CA ARG A 336 29.26 -4.38 -20.41
C ARG A 336 29.57 -5.42 -19.33
N LEU A 337 28.61 -5.75 -18.48
CA LEU A 337 28.75 -6.79 -17.48
C LEU A 337 29.02 -8.17 -18.13
N MET A 338 28.34 -8.49 -19.23
CA MET A 338 28.59 -9.72 -20.00
C MET A 338 29.97 -9.76 -20.66
N ARG A 339 30.63 -8.62 -20.90
CA ARG A 339 32.02 -8.52 -21.33
C ARG A 339 33.04 -8.67 -20.19
N GLY A 340 32.55 -8.87 -18.95
CA GLY A 340 33.39 -9.03 -17.76
C GLY A 340 33.83 -7.71 -17.11
N GLU A 341 33.25 -6.57 -17.49
CA GLU A 341 33.54 -5.30 -16.83
C GLU A 341 32.99 -5.29 -15.40
N THR A 342 33.80 -4.80 -14.45
CA THR A 342 33.34 -4.62 -13.07
C THR A 342 32.79 -3.21 -12.89
N ILE A 343 31.48 -3.12 -12.64
CA ILE A 343 30.77 -1.86 -12.47
C ILE A 343 30.14 -1.83 -11.06
N THR A 344 30.40 -0.76 -10.31
CA THR A 344 29.86 -0.55 -8.96
C THR A 344 28.72 0.44 -8.94
N LEU A 345 27.89 0.38 -7.89
CA LEU A 345 26.75 1.32 -7.72
C LEU A 345 27.23 2.77 -7.67
N GLU A 346 28.32 3.09 -6.97
CA GLU A 346 28.85 4.43 -6.89
C GLU A 346 29.14 5.06 -8.28
N ARG A 347 29.66 4.25 -9.19
CA ARG A 347 29.94 4.72 -10.56
C ARG A 347 28.68 4.97 -11.37
N LEU A 348 27.63 4.15 -11.18
CA LEU A 348 26.35 4.26 -11.89
C LEU A 348 25.47 5.40 -11.36
N LEU A 349 25.60 5.77 -10.11
CA LEU A 349 24.77 6.81 -9.50
C LEU A 349 25.34 8.22 -9.66
N ARG A 350 26.01 8.47 -10.79
CA ARG A 350 26.54 9.79 -11.17
C ARG A 350 25.67 10.45 -12.20
N SER A 351 25.57 11.79 -12.13
CA SER A 351 24.74 12.55 -13.04
C SER A 351 25.29 12.53 -14.47
N PRO A 352 24.46 12.24 -15.50
CA PRO A 352 24.85 12.37 -16.89
C PRO A 352 25.15 13.81 -17.33
N ALA A 353 24.65 14.81 -16.60
CA ALA A 353 24.93 16.21 -16.88
C ALA A 353 26.31 16.63 -16.31
N ASP A 354 26.68 16.07 -15.15
CA ASP A 354 27.97 16.35 -14.50
C ASP A 354 28.35 15.11 -13.65
N ARG A 355 29.30 14.32 -14.14
CA ARG A 355 29.76 13.09 -13.49
C ARG A 355 30.43 13.29 -12.13
N SER A 356 30.75 14.53 -11.76
CA SER A 356 31.26 14.84 -10.41
C SER A 356 30.15 14.85 -9.36
N MET A 357 28.90 14.97 -9.79
CA MET A 357 27.72 15.02 -8.92
C MET A 357 27.04 13.65 -8.85
N ALA A 358 26.60 13.27 -7.65
CA ALA A 358 25.75 12.11 -7.46
C ALA A 358 24.30 12.44 -7.90
N LEU A 359 23.58 11.40 -8.33
CA LEU A 359 22.15 11.51 -8.58
C LEU A 359 21.36 11.60 -7.26
N ASP A 360 20.28 12.38 -7.26
CA ASP A 360 19.34 12.47 -6.14
C ASP A 360 18.47 11.20 -6.07
N CYS A 361 19.13 10.05 -5.89
CA CYS A 361 18.48 8.76 -5.69
C CYS A 361 19.32 7.84 -4.81
N ALA A 362 18.68 6.84 -4.24
CA ALA A 362 19.33 5.81 -3.45
C ALA A 362 18.85 4.43 -3.91
N VAL A 363 19.72 3.41 -3.81
CA VAL A 363 19.33 2.01 -3.94
C VAL A 363 18.90 1.52 -2.57
N LEU A 364 17.65 1.08 -2.47
CA LEU A 364 17.06 0.58 -1.23
C LEU A 364 17.27 -0.93 -1.07
N TYR A 365 17.17 -1.66 -2.18
CA TYR A 365 17.20 -3.12 -2.18
C TYR A 365 17.84 -3.64 -3.46
N LEU A 366 18.57 -4.72 -3.33
CA LEU A 366 19.14 -5.47 -4.45
C LEU A 366 18.78 -6.93 -4.24
N GLU A 367 18.20 -7.54 -5.24
CA GLU A 367 17.87 -8.96 -5.29
C GLU A 367 18.63 -9.65 -6.43
N ARG A 368 19.09 -10.87 -6.18
CA ARG A 368 19.78 -11.74 -7.12
C ARG A 368 19.02 -13.03 -7.33
N ASP A 369 19.23 -13.69 -8.48
CA ASP A 369 18.49 -14.92 -8.88
C ASP A 369 18.67 -16.11 -7.92
N ASP A 370 19.63 -16.08 -7.02
CA ASP A 370 19.98 -17.12 -6.04
C ASP A 370 19.49 -16.84 -4.60
N ASP A 371 18.41 -16.09 -4.46
CA ASP A 371 17.82 -15.68 -3.17
C ASP A 371 18.76 -14.81 -2.30
N ASP A 372 19.90 -14.35 -2.87
CA ASP A 372 20.79 -13.39 -2.21
C ASP A 372 20.20 -11.98 -2.34
N HIS A 373 19.85 -11.38 -1.22
CA HIS A 373 19.32 -10.02 -1.20
C HIS A 373 20.09 -9.12 -0.24
N ARG A 374 20.13 -7.83 -0.56
CA ARG A 374 20.86 -6.82 0.24
C ARG A 374 20.02 -5.59 0.47
N MET A 375 19.80 -5.31 1.74
CA MET A 375 19.20 -4.06 2.20
C MET A 375 20.23 -2.94 2.07
N THR A 376 19.84 -1.83 1.41
CA THR A 376 20.68 -0.64 1.23
C THR A 376 22.13 -0.98 0.86
N PRO A 377 22.35 -1.58 -0.33
CA PRO A 377 23.66 -2.07 -0.74
C PRO A 377 24.71 -0.96 -0.67
N ALA A 378 25.95 -1.34 -0.37
CA ALA A 378 27.08 -0.41 -0.26
C ALA A 378 27.41 0.23 -1.61
N ALA A 379 28.06 1.39 -1.58
CA ALA A 379 28.41 2.14 -2.79
C ALA A 379 29.36 1.37 -3.73
N ASP A 380 30.23 0.53 -3.17
CA ASP A 380 31.19 -0.34 -3.88
C ASP A 380 30.59 -1.69 -4.32
N GLU A 381 29.28 -1.90 -4.07
CA GLU A 381 28.59 -3.12 -4.49
C GLU A 381 28.73 -3.33 -6.01
N LYS A 382 29.21 -4.52 -6.39
CA LYS A 382 29.42 -4.91 -7.78
C LYS A 382 28.15 -5.50 -8.35
N LEU A 383 27.72 -4.95 -9.46
CA LEU A 383 26.53 -5.45 -10.17
C LEU A 383 26.84 -6.69 -11.02
N ARG A 384 25.82 -7.52 -11.19
CA ARG A 384 25.84 -8.74 -12.02
C ARG A 384 24.67 -8.73 -13.01
N PRO A 385 24.82 -9.42 -14.15
CA PRO A 385 23.66 -9.71 -14.99
C PRO A 385 22.60 -10.46 -14.20
N GLY A 386 21.33 -10.04 -14.34
CA GLY A 386 20.21 -10.62 -13.57
C GLY A 386 19.83 -9.86 -12.30
N ASP A 387 20.74 -9.07 -11.72
CA ASP A 387 20.45 -8.25 -10.53
C ASP A 387 19.17 -7.42 -10.73
N GLU A 388 18.33 -7.34 -9.72
CA GLU A 388 17.18 -6.44 -9.71
C GLU A 388 17.33 -5.43 -8.57
N LEU A 389 17.15 -4.15 -8.88
CA LEU A 389 17.44 -3.03 -8.00
C LEU A 389 16.18 -2.22 -7.72
N LEU A 390 15.94 -1.90 -6.45
CA LEU A 390 14.90 -0.98 -6.02
C LEU A 390 15.51 0.40 -5.76
N PHE A 391 15.07 1.39 -6.52
CA PHE A 391 15.50 2.78 -6.40
C PHE A 391 14.43 3.63 -5.71
N ALA A 392 14.86 4.57 -4.87
CA ALA A 392 14.07 5.70 -4.40
C ALA A 392 14.76 6.99 -4.84
N GLY A 393 14.02 7.93 -5.47
CA GLY A 393 14.66 9.14 -5.95
C GLY A 393 13.69 10.19 -6.48
N THR A 394 14.25 11.31 -6.92
CA THR A 394 13.50 12.31 -7.68
C THR A 394 13.12 11.77 -9.06
N ARG A 395 12.08 12.34 -9.66
CA ARG A 395 11.67 11.95 -11.02
C ARG A 395 12.83 12.00 -12.01
N ARG A 396 13.59 13.13 -12.00
CA ARG A 396 14.72 13.35 -12.89
C ARG A 396 15.83 12.32 -12.67
N ALA A 397 16.19 12.06 -11.42
CA ALA A 397 17.25 11.09 -11.12
C ALA A 397 16.90 9.68 -11.60
N LEU A 398 15.63 9.25 -11.48
CA LEU A 398 15.20 7.94 -11.97
C LEU A 398 15.12 7.87 -13.51
N GLU A 399 14.81 8.97 -14.18
CA GLU A 399 14.91 9.10 -15.64
C GLU A 399 16.38 9.01 -16.09
N ASP A 400 17.29 9.67 -15.38
CA ASP A 400 18.74 9.58 -15.64
C ASP A 400 19.28 8.17 -15.41
N VAL A 401 18.88 7.48 -14.35
CA VAL A 401 19.22 6.05 -14.13
C VAL A 401 18.74 5.20 -15.30
N ALA A 402 17.52 5.38 -15.77
CA ALA A 402 17.01 4.63 -16.91
C ALA A 402 17.83 4.91 -18.20
N LEU A 403 18.21 6.17 -18.42
CA LEU A 403 19.07 6.57 -19.55
C LEU A 403 20.44 5.91 -19.47
N ILE A 404 21.09 5.92 -18.30
CA ILE A 404 22.39 5.29 -18.05
C ILE A 404 22.33 3.79 -18.35
N PHE A 405 21.28 3.12 -17.92
CA PHE A 405 21.10 1.68 -18.10
C PHE A 405 20.83 1.30 -19.56
N ALA A 406 20.16 2.19 -20.31
CA ALA A 406 19.74 1.94 -21.69
C ALA A 406 20.75 2.39 -22.75
N ASN A 407 21.50 3.49 -22.49
CA ASN A 407 22.33 4.16 -23.49
C ASN A 407 23.81 3.92 -23.25
N GLU A 408 24.50 3.35 -24.26
CA GLU A 408 25.91 2.96 -24.15
C GLU A 408 26.86 4.17 -24.03
N HIS A 409 26.59 5.26 -24.75
CA HIS A 409 27.40 6.48 -24.69
C HIS A 409 27.27 7.21 -23.35
N THR A 410 26.04 7.25 -22.80
CA THR A 410 25.81 7.82 -21.47
C THR A 410 26.51 7.02 -20.39
N LEU A 411 26.41 5.69 -20.46
CA LEU A 411 27.08 4.79 -19.54
C LEU A 411 28.61 4.93 -19.64
N GLU A 412 29.15 5.00 -20.84
CA GLU A 412 30.59 5.21 -21.07
C GLU A 412 31.09 6.54 -20.49
N TYR A 413 30.30 7.61 -20.63
CA TYR A 413 30.67 8.92 -20.10
C TYR A 413 30.78 8.95 -18.56
N ILE A 414 29.90 8.24 -17.87
CA ILE A 414 29.86 8.25 -16.40
C ILE A 414 30.84 7.25 -15.75
N LEU A 415 31.22 6.17 -16.46
CA LEU A 415 32.19 5.17 -16.00
C LEU A 415 33.64 5.67 -16.13
#